data_edb4e08c4385e84e00ed97a49263210c
#
_entry.id   edb4e08c4385e84e00ed97a49263210c
#
_cell.length_a   1.000
_cell.length_b   1.000
_cell.length_c   1.000
_cell.angle_alpha   90.00
_cell.angle_beta   90.00
_cell.angle_gamma   90.00
#
_symmetry.space_group_name_H-M   'P 1'
#
loop_
_entity.id
_entity.type
_entity.pdbx_description
1 polymer ?
#
loop_
_entity_poly.entity_id
_entity_poly.type
_entity_poly.pdbx_seq_one_letter_code
_entity_poly.pdbx_strand_id
1 'polypeptide(L)'
;MAKKPRTVRRVVVIDENDKSMAIADGPSPDVRTDPARPGFASTRIWVTDRTPARIKGVRETLNMPHTLEPPPGGSVCRIVTFPPDDAWKGKVGAKEVQAYFSAMGSPGASTYSPRAPHPYMQKTRTLDFCFILEGEITLILDTEEVHLKAGDTVVQRGTNHAWSNRSGERCIVAFSSHDATY
;
A
#
# COMPACT_ATOMS: atom_id res chain seq x y z
N MET A 1 -14.29 11.48 16.09
CA MET A 1 -13.40 10.32 16.37
C MET A 1 -13.05 9.67 15.04
N ALA A 2 -11.75 9.44 14.76
CA ALA A 2 -11.33 8.74 13.55
C ALA A 2 -11.93 7.31 13.54
N LYS A 3 -12.61 6.93 12.46
CA LYS A 3 -13.15 5.57 12.30
C LYS A 3 -11.98 4.57 12.32
N LYS A 4 -12.13 3.48 13.06
CA LYS A 4 -11.13 2.40 13.09
C LYS A 4 -10.88 1.89 11.66
N PRO A 5 -9.61 1.59 11.26
CA PRO A 5 -9.33 1.02 9.94
C PRO A 5 -10.16 -0.25 9.70
N ARG A 6 -10.57 -0.47 8.45
CA ARG A 6 -11.27 -1.69 8.07
C ARG A 6 -10.35 -2.89 8.23
N THR A 7 -10.81 -3.92 8.92
CA THR A 7 -10.13 -5.22 8.96
C THR A 7 -10.26 -5.88 7.60
N VAL A 8 -9.13 -6.25 6.99
CA VAL A 8 -9.11 -6.97 5.72
C VAL A 8 -9.14 -8.47 6.02
N ARG A 9 -10.21 -9.16 5.61
CA ARG A 9 -10.26 -10.63 5.61
C ARG A 9 -9.36 -11.14 4.50
N ARG A 10 -8.45 -12.03 4.86
CA ARG A 10 -7.53 -12.71 3.94
C ARG A 10 -7.87 -14.20 3.92
N VAL A 11 -8.11 -14.72 2.74
CA VAL A 11 -8.30 -16.15 2.50
C VAL A 11 -7.13 -16.64 1.66
N VAL A 12 -6.44 -17.69 2.12
CA VAL A 12 -5.37 -18.34 1.35
C VAL A 12 -5.82 -19.74 1.00
N VAL A 13 -5.78 -20.04 -0.28
CA VAL A 13 -6.19 -21.35 -0.82
C VAL A 13 -4.98 -22.03 -1.46
N ILE A 14 -4.90 -23.34 -1.32
CA ILE A 14 -3.86 -24.18 -1.93
C ILE A 14 -4.49 -25.40 -2.58
N ASP A 15 -3.69 -26.06 -3.43
CA ASP A 15 -3.93 -27.41 -3.87
C ASP A 15 -2.97 -28.35 -3.12
N GLU A 16 -3.50 -29.34 -2.45
CA GLU A 16 -2.74 -30.35 -1.72
C GLU A 16 -3.38 -31.72 -1.95
N ASN A 17 -2.60 -32.66 -2.46
CA ASN A 17 -3.09 -34.01 -2.83
C ASN A 17 -4.28 -33.98 -3.81
N ASP A 18 -4.19 -33.16 -4.85
CA ASP A 18 -5.21 -32.96 -5.88
C ASP A 18 -6.58 -32.47 -5.33
N LYS A 19 -6.53 -31.78 -4.18
CA LYS A 19 -7.72 -31.16 -3.57
C LYS A 19 -7.43 -29.73 -3.19
N SER A 20 -8.25 -28.81 -3.69
CA SER A 20 -8.19 -27.41 -3.30
C SER A 20 -8.81 -27.20 -1.92
N MET A 21 -8.13 -26.43 -1.07
CA MET A 21 -8.62 -26.11 0.27
C MET A 21 -8.16 -24.74 0.74
N ALA A 22 -8.92 -24.13 1.65
CA ALA A 22 -8.48 -22.93 2.38
C ALA A 22 -7.60 -23.34 3.56
N ILE A 23 -6.41 -22.75 3.63
CA ILE A 23 -5.45 -22.94 4.75
C ILE A 23 -5.39 -21.76 5.69
N ALA A 24 -5.94 -20.63 5.31
CA ALA A 24 -6.15 -19.47 6.15
C ALA A 24 -7.46 -18.77 5.75
N ASP A 25 -8.21 -18.33 6.73
CA ASP A 25 -9.42 -17.53 6.57
C ASP A 25 -9.61 -16.66 7.81
N GLY A 26 -9.38 -15.37 7.68
CA GLY A 26 -9.48 -14.44 8.81
C GLY A 26 -8.82 -13.09 8.55
N PRO A 27 -8.64 -12.27 9.58
CA PRO A 27 -7.90 -11.01 9.46
C PRO A 27 -6.48 -11.25 8.95
N SER A 28 -6.00 -10.41 8.03
CA SER A 28 -4.58 -10.46 7.65
C SER A 28 -3.71 -10.12 8.86
N PRO A 29 -2.65 -10.91 9.13
CA PRO A 29 -1.79 -10.70 10.30
C PRO A 29 -0.80 -9.55 10.14
N ASP A 30 -0.57 -9.05 8.94
CA ASP A 30 0.44 -8.02 8.66
C ASP A 30 -0.22 -6.69 8.31
N VAL A 31 -0.47 -5.89 9.35
CA VAL A 31 -1.06 -4.56 9.27
C VAL A 31 -0.09 -3.54 9.82
N ARG A 32 0.25 -2.53 9.02
CA ARG A 32 1.01 -1.36 9.45
C ARG A 32 0.11 -0.15 9.52
N THR A 33 0.22 0.59 10.61
CA THR A 33 -0.51 1.85 10.84
C THR A 33 0.49 3.01 10.90
N ASP A 34 -0.01 4.22 10.74
CA ASP A 34 0.77 5.43 10.92
C ASP A 34 0.19 6.26 12.07
N PRO A 35 0.92 6.42 13.19
CA PRO A 35 0.45 7.22 14.31
C PRO A 35 0.16 8.69 13.95
N ALA A 36 0.85 9.23 12.94
CA ALA A 36 0.66 10.60 12.46
C ALA A 36 -0.58 10.77 11.57
N ARG A 37 -1.13 9.64 11.05
CA ARG A 37 -2.36 9.60 10.23
C ARG A 37 -3.39 8.66 10.85
N PRO A 38 -4.10 9.08 11.90
CA PRO A 38 -5.12 8.25 12.55
C PRO A 38 -6.15 7.72 11.54
N GLY A 39 -6.30 6.39 11.49
CA GLY A 39 -7.16 5.72 10.52
C GLY A 39 -6.43 5.19 9.27
N PHE A 40 -5.16 5.52 9.07
CA PHE A 40 -4.32 4.90 8.04
C PHE A 40 -3.99 3.44 8.41
N ALA A 41 -4.10 2.55 7.43
CA ALA A 41 -3.63 1.18 7.56
C ALA A 41 -3.16 0.64 6.21
N SER A 42 -1.99 0.02 6.19
CA SER A 42 -1.49 -0.77 5.06
C SER A 42 -1.48 -2.23 5.47
N THR A 43 -2.28 -3.05 4.80
CA THR A 43 -2.46 -4.47 5.08
C THR A 43 -1.87 -5.28 3.94
N ARG A 44 -0.77 -6.00 4.17
CA ARG A 44 -0.22 -6.92 3.17
C ARG A 44 -1.10 -8.17 3.06
N ILE A 45 -1.27 -8.63 1.82
CA ILE A 45 -2.07 -9.81 1.48
C ILE A 45 -1.16 -10.98 1.11
N TRP A 46 -0.16 -10.72 0.26
CA TRP A 46 0.77 -11.74 -0.22
C TRP A 46 2.05 -11.09 -0.73
N VAL A 47 3.15 -11.84 -0.68
CA VAL A 47 4.45 -11.45 -1.24
C VAL A 47 4.97 -12.60 -2.08
N THR A 48 5.59 -12.30 -3.22
CA THR A 48 6.40 -13.27 -3.97
C THR A 48 7.85 -12.82 -4.00
N ASP A 49 8.77 -13.78 -4.07
CA ASP A 49 10.22 -13.54 -4.08
C ASP A 49 10.84 -13.77 -5.47
N ARG A 50 10.00 -14.03 -6.48
CA ARG A 50 10.44 -14.32 -7.85
C ARG A 50 9.31 -14.27 -8.86
N THR A 51 9.69 -14.19 -10.14
CA THR A 51 8.85 -14.43 -11.32
C THR A 51 9.49 -15.53 -12.17
N PRO A 52 8.79 -16.65 -12.53
CA PRO A 52 7.42 -17.00 -12.11
C PRO A 52 7.29 -17.25 -10.61
N ALA A 53 6.15 -16.89 -10.05
CA ALA A 53 5.87 -17.12 -8.63
C ALA A 53 5.77 -18.62 -8.32
N ARG A 54 6.32 -19.02 -7.17
CA ARG A 54 6.18 -20.41 -6.69
C ARG A 54 4.80 -20.57 -6.05
N ILE A 55 4.00 -21.52 -6.56
CA ILE A 55 2.66 -21.81 -6.04
C ILE A 55 2.61 -23.10 -5.19
N LYS A 56 3.44 -24.11 -5.48
CA LYS A 56 3.53 -25.34 -4.69
C LYS A 56 4.52 -25.17 -3.52
N GLY A 57 4.16 -25.72 -2.35
CA GLY A 57 5.01 -25.75 -1.16
C GLY A 57 5.16 -24.41 -0.43
N VAL A 58 4.43 -23.36 -0.83
CA VAL A 58 4.40 -22.07 -0.17
C VAL A 58 3.06 -21.88 0.52
N ARG A 59 3.08 -21.88 1.85
CA ARG A 59 1.85 -21.77 2.67
C ARG A 59 1.66 -20.37 3.27
N GLU A 60 2.75 -19.65 3.49
CA GLU A 60 2.74 -18.30 4.03
C GLU A 60 3.95 -17.48 3.53
N THR A 61 3.74 -16.19 3.28
CA THR A 61 4.79 -15.27 2.82
C THR A 61 4.87 -13.98 3.64
N LEU A 62 3.92 -13.72 4.54
CA LEU A 62 3.89 -12.49 5.33
C LEU A 62 4.95 -12.47 6.46
N ASN A 63 5.68 -13.55 6.67
CA ASN A 63 6.88 -13.63 7.50
C ASN A 63 8.13 -12.99 6.83
N MET A 64 8.05 -12.67 5.54
CA MET A 64 9.10 -11.92 4.85
C MET A 64 9.17 -10.47 5.35
N PRO A 65 10.34 -9.79 5.29
CA PRO A 65 10.48 -8.39 5.70
C PRO A 65 9.39 -7.50 5.11
N HIS A 66 8.88 -6.56 5.93
CA HIS A 66 7.89 -5.60 5.44
C HIS A 66 8.61 -4.44 4.76
N THR A 67 8.37 -4.27 3.47
CA THR A 67 8.90 -3.18 2.64
C THR A 67 7.80 -2.64 1.72
N LEU A 68 7.94 -1.40 1.25
CA LEU A 68 7.05 -0.86 0.21
C LEU A 68 7.32 -1.54 -1.14
N GLU A 69 8.60 -1.66 -1.49
CA GLU A 69 9.01 -2.39 -2.66
C GLU A 69 8.92 -3.91 -2.41
N PRO A 70 8.60 -4.71 -3.43
CA PRO A 70 8.70 -6.16 -3.35
C PRO A 70 10.16 -6.62 -3.28
N PRO A 71 10.42 -7.89 -2.94
CA PRO A 71 11.73 -8.50 -3.14
C PRO A 71 12.16 -8.44 -4.61
N PRO A 72 13.48 -8.47 -4.89
CA PRO A 72 13.99 -8.51 -6.27
C PRO A 72 13.35 -9.65 -7.08
N GLY A 73 12.83 -9.34 -8.27
CA GLY A 73 12.10 -10.27 -9.13
C GLY A 73 10.71 -10.68 -8.61
N GLY A 74 10.25 -10.11 -7.50
CA GLY A 74 9.00 -10.48 -6.84
C GLY A 74 7.86 -9.48 -7.01
N SER A 75 6.83 -9.68 -6.20
CA SER A 75 5.67 -8.79 -6.11
C SER A 75 5.12 -8.71 -4.70
N VAL A 76 4.35 -7.66 -4.41
CA VAL A 76 3.60 -7.53 -3.15
C VAL A 76 2.18 -7.03 -3.43
N CYS A 77 1.21 -7.70 -2.82
CA CYS A 77 -0.18 -7.26 -2.84
C CYS A 77 -0.57 -6.70 -1.46
N ARG A 78 -1.21 -5.52 -1.45
CA ARG A 78 -1.68 -4.86 -0.22
C ARG A 78 -2.99 -4.11 -0.42
N ILE A 79 -3.73 -3.97 0.66
CA ILE A 79 -4.90 -3.10 0.74
C ILE A 79 -4.54 -1.94 1.68
N VAL A 80 -4.73 -0.72 1.21
CA VAL A 80 -4.42 0.48 1.98
C VAL A 80 -5.68 1.29 2.23
N THR A 81 -5.89 1.66 3.49
CA THR A 81 -6.93 2.59 3.92
C THR A 81 -6.33 3.97 4.10
N PHE A 82 -6.83 4.96 3.39
CA PHE A 82 -6.45 6.36 3.50
C PHE A 82 -7.53 7.14 4.24
N PRO A 83 -7.23 7.69 5.44
CA PRO A 83 -8.14 8.60 6.13
C PRO A 83 -8.23 9.94 5.41
N PRO A 84 -9.25 10.78 5.68
CA PRO A 84 -9.28 12.16 5.21
C PRO A 84 -8.05 12.96 5.63
N ASP A 85 -7.47 13.71 4.70
CA ASP A 85 -6.26 14.51 4.91
C ASP A 85 -6.45 15.60 5.98
N ASP A 86 -7.62 16.20 6.07
CA ASP A 86 -7.94 17.28 7.01
C ASP A 86 -7.72 16.88 8.49
N ALA A 87 -7.80 15.58 8.78
CA ALA A 87 -7.60 15.07 10.14
C ALA A 87 -6.13 15.19 10.61
N TRP A 88 -5.16 15.22 9.69
CA TRP A 88 -3.73 15.04 10.02
C TRP A 88 -2.75 15.92 9.23
N LYS A 89 -3.04 16.33 7.99
CA LYS A 89 -2.08 16.92 7.05
C LYS A 89 -1.33 18.15 7.62
N GLY A 90 -2.01 19.03 8.33
CA GLY A 90 -1.39 20.20 8.97
C GLY A 90 -0.52 19.89 10.19
N LYS A 91 -0.41 18.63 10.62
CA LYS A 91 0.33 18.20 11.83
C LYS A 91 1.52 17.31 11.50
N VAL A 92 1.80 17.09 10.23
CA VAL A 92 2.84 16.16 9.75
C VAL A 92 4.00 16.95 9.15
N GLY A 93 5.20 16.66 9.62
CA GLY A 93 6.46 17.22 9.12
C GLY A 93 7.47 16.12 8.77
N ALA A 94 8.72 16.52 8.54
CA ALA A 94 9.81 15.62 8.14
C ALA A 94 9.98 14.42 9.08
N LYS A 95 9.87 14.65 10.40
CA LYS A 95 10.06 13.61 11.41
C LYS A 95 9.01 12.49 11.30
N GLU A 96 7.74 12.86 11.19
CA GLU A 96 6.62 11.92 11.07
C GLU A 96 6.70 11.15 9.76
N VAL A 97 7.02 11.84 8.65
CA VAL A 97 7.20 11.22 7.34
C VAL A 97 8.36 10.21 7.36
N GLN A 98 9.51 10.59 7.91
CA GLN A 98 10.66 9.68 8.04
C GLN A 98 10.33 8.46 8.91
N ALA A 99 9.63 8.67 10.03
CA ALA A 99 9.19 7.59 10.90
C ALA A 99 8.27 6.60 10.17
N TYR A 100 7.33 7.10 9.36
CA TYR A 100 6.46 6.27 8.54
C TYR A 100 7.24 5.39 7.54
N PHE A 101 8.10 6.00 6.69
CA PHE A 101 8.85 5.25 5.70
C PHE A 101 9.83 4.25 6.32
N SER A 102 10.40 4.58 7.49
CA SER A 102 11.22 3.65 8.27
C SER A 102 10.39 2.47 8.79
N ALA A 103 9.21 2.73 9.35
CA ALA A 103 8.28 1.70 9.81
C ALA A 103 7.75 0.81 8.67
N MET A 104 7.66 1.37 7.45
CA MET A 104 7.33 0.63 6.23
C MET A 104 8.52 -0.10 5.61
N GLY A 105 9.70 -0.09 6.26
CA GLY A 105 10.90 -0.78 5.80
C GLY A 105 11.55 -0.20 4.53
N SER A 106 11.14 0.99 4.09
CA SER A 106 11.61 1.64 2.86
C SER A 106 11.92 3.12 3.09
N PRO A 107 12.89 3.44 3.98
CA PRO A 107 13.22 4.85 4.31
C PRO A 107 13.67 5.67 3.10
N GLY A 108 14.26 5.01 2.10
CA GLY A 108 14.72 5.65 0.85
C GLY A 108 13.60 5.95 -0.15
N ALA A 109 12.37 5.47 0.07
CA ALA A 109 11.26 5.74 -0.84
C ALA A 109 10.71 7.17 -0.72
N SER A 110 10.93 7.84 0.42
CA SER A 110 10.48 9.20 0.64
C SER A 110 11.20 10.20 -0.25
N THR A 111 10.42 11.05 -0.91
CA THR A 111 10.91 12.24 -1.64
C THR A 111 10.44 13.52 -0.96
N TYR A 112 10.21 13.46 0.35
CA TYR A 112 9.76 14.59 1.15
C TYR A 112 10.66 15.82 0.96
N SER A 113 10.03 16.96 0.75
CA SER A 113 10.64 18.27 0.92
C SER A 113 9.63 19.25 1.51
N PRO A 114 10.07 20.34 2.16
CA PRO A 114 9.15 21.36 2.69
C PRO A 114 8.29 22.05 1.62
N ARG A 115 8.69 21.94 0.34
CA ARG A 115 7.97 22.53 -0.81
C ARG A 115 7.22 21.50 -1.63
N ALA A 116 7.26 20.23 -1.24
CA ALA A 116 6.53 19.17 -1.94
C ALA A 116 5.01 19.41 -1.87
N PRO A 117 4.26 19.09 -2.92
CA PRO A 117 2.81 19.31 -2.96
C PRO A 117 2.06 18.45 -1.91
N HIS A 118 2.69 17.36 -1.45
CA HIS A 118 2.15 16.50 -0.40
C HIS A 118 3.29 15.97 0.48
N PRO A 119 3.12 15.88 1.82
CA PRO A 119 4.19 15.43 2.71
C PRO A 119 4.64 13.97 2.47
N TYR A 120 3.75 13.10 2.03
CA TYR A 120 4.06 11.69 1.74
C TYR A 120 4.35 11.45 0.25
N MET A 121 5.01 12.42 -0.43
CA MET A 121 5.58 12.13 -1.76
C MET A 121 6.60 11.01 -1.66
N GLN A 122 6.52 10.07 -2.59
CA GLN A 122 7.35 8.87 -2.61
C GLN A 122 7.68 8.43 -4.03
N LYS A 123 8.79 7.72 -4.17
CA LYS A 123 9.20 7.08 -5.41
C LYS A 123 9.78 5.71 -5.10
N THR A 124 9.26 4.68 -5.74
CA THR A 124 9.71 3.30 -5.65
C THR A 124 10.06 2.78 -7.03
N ARG A 125 11.00 1.83 -7.11
CA ARG A 125 11.34 1.16 -8.36
C ARG A 125 10.38 0.00 -8.60
N THR A 126 9.12 0.34 -8.84
CA THR A 126 8.03 -0.64 -9.00
C THR A 126 7.15 -0.30 -10.19
N LEU A 127 6.55 -1.34 -10.77
CA LEU A 127 5.35 -1.24 -11.58
C LEU A 127 4.16 -1.61 -10.68
N ASP A 128 3.27 -0.63 -10.44
CA ASP A 128 2.11 -0.87 -9.58
C ASP A 128 0.81 -0.84 -10.38
N PHE A 129 -0.04 -1.82 -10.13
CA PHE A 129 -1.44 -1.78 -10.52
C PHE A 129 -2.27 -1.40 -9.30
N CYS A 130 -2.94 -0.25 -9.39
CA CYS A 130 -3.72 0.30 -8.29
C CYS A 130 -5.21 0.27 -8.65
N PHE A 131 -6.05 -0.13 -7.70
CA PHE A 131 -7.50 -0.23 -7.90
C PHE A 131 -8.20 0.51 -6.76
N ILE A 132 -9.00 1.51 -7.08
CA ILE A 132 -9.80 2.23 -6.09
C ILE A 132 -11.01 1.37 -5.75
N LEU A 133 -11.06 0.84 -4.52
CA LEU A 133 -12.10 -0.09 -4.08
C LEU A 133 -13.27 0.61 -3.39
N GLU A 134 -13.01 1.70 -2.66
CA GLU A 134 -14.02 2.44 -1.88
C GLU A 134 -13.61 3.91 -1.79
N GLY A 135 -14.60 4.80 -1.91
CA GLY A 135 -14.39 6.25 -1.75
C GLY A 135 -13.74 6.90 -2.97
N GLU A 136 -13.08 8.01 -2.73
CA GLU A 136 -12.37 8.79 -3.74
C GLU A 136 -11.03 9.28 -3.20
N ILE A 137 -10.07 9.51 -4.08
CA ILE A 137 -8.71 9.93 -3.74
C ILE A 137 -8.10 10.73 -4.89
N THR A 138 -7.18 11.63 -4.58
CA THR A 138 -6.42 12.37 -5.57
C THR A 138 -4.98 11.83 -5.62
N LEU A 139 -4.55 11.39 -6.77
CA LEU A 139 -3.15 11.07 -7.05
C LEU A 139 -2.42 12.37 -7.35
N ILE A 140 -1.43 12.70 -6.52
CA ILE A 140 -0.57 13.88 -6.68
C ILE A 140 0.68 13.46 -7.43
N LEU A 141 0.95 14.10 -8.55
CA LEU A 141 2.15 13.95 -9.35
C LEU A 141 3.01 15.23 -9.28
N ASP A 142 4.17 15.24 -9.90
CA ASP A 142 5.04 16.43 -9.90
C ASP A 142 4.43 17.61 -10.68
N THR A 143 3.65 17.33 -11.73
CA THR A 143 3.15 18.35 -12.68
C THR A 143 1.63 18.47 -12.70
N GLU A 144 0.91 17.50 -12.14
CA GLU A 144 -0.54 17.45 -12.21
C GLU A 144 -1.15 16.64 -11.06
N GLU A 145 -2.45 16.72 -10.94
CA GLU A 145 -3.25 15.92 -10.00
C GLU A 145 -4.32 15.16 -10.77
N VAL A 146 -4.57 13.91 -10.37
CA VAL A 146 -5.61 13.08 -10.99
C VAL A 146 -6.61 12.67 -9.92
N HIS A 147 -7.86 13.10 -10.07
CA HIS A 147 -8.95 12.69 -9.19
C HIS A 147 -9.48 11.32 -9.59
N LEU A 148 -9.63 10.44 -8.62
CA LEU A 148 -10.00 9.03 -8.79
C LEU A 148 -11.13 8.65 -7.82
N LYS A 149 -12.00 7.77 -8.25
CA LYS A 149 -13.13 7.24 -7.47
C LYS A 149 -13.21 5.72 -7.57
N ALA A 150 -14.01 5.11 -6.71
CA ALA A 150 -14.21 3.66 -6.72
C ALA A 150 -14.54 3.13 -8.12
N GLY A 151 -13.82 2.10 -8.55
CA GLY A 151 -13.84 1.51 -9.90
C GLY A 151 -12.75 2.01 -10.84
N ASP A 152 -12.08 3.13 -10.53
CA ASP A 152 -10.96 3.63 -11.32
C ASP A 152 -9.68 2.84 -11.03
N THR A 153 -8.76 2.84 -12.01
CA THR A 153 -7.49 2.14 -11.94
C THR A 153 -6.33 3.06 -12.31
N VAL A 154 -5.15 2.78 -11.75
CA VAL A 154 -3.90 3.48 -12.09
C VAL A 154 -2.81 2.47 -12.40
N VAL A 155 -2.05 2.70 -13.45
CA VAL A 155 -0.77 2.04 -13.71
C VAL A 155 0.35 3.00 -13.32
N GLN A 156 1.00 2.73 -12.21
CA GLN A 156 2.10 3.53 -11.66
C GLN A 156 3.44 2.94 -12.08
N ARG A 157 4.24 3.70 -12.81
CA ARG A 157 5.49 3.23 -13.42
C ARG A 157 6.72 3.87 -12.78
N GLY A 158 6.93 3.63 -11.48
CA GLY A 158 8.09 4.14 -10.75
C GLY A 158 8.17 5.68 -10.69
N THR A 159 7.03 6.37 -10.74
CA THR A 159 6.96 7.84 -10.74
C THR A 159 6.94 8.39 -9.33
N ASN A 160 7.37 9.63 -9.16
CA ASN A 160 7.17 10.37 -7.91
C ASN A 160 5.69 10.70 -7.72
N HIS A 161 5.12 10.36 -6.57
CA HIS A 161 3.68 10.53 -6.33
C HIS A 161 3.32 10.56 -4.85
N ALA A 162 2.11 11.00 -4.58
CA ALA A 162 1.42 10.80 -3.29
C ALA A 162 -0.07 10.55 -3.51
N TRP A 163 -0.72 10.03 -2.47
CA TRP A 163 -2.15 9.79 -2.42
C TRP A 163 -2.79 10.71 -1.39
N SER A 164 -3.68 11.60 -1.83
CA SER A 164 -4.32 12.64 -1.02
C SER A 164 -5.83 12.40 -0.95
N ASN A 165 -6.34 12.04 0.21
CA ASN A 165 -7.77 11.87 0.40
C ASN A 165 -8.38 13.19 0.92
N ARG A 166 -8.91 13.98 0.01
CA ARG A 166 -9.55 15.27 0.29
C ARG A 166 -11.06 15.14 0.56
N SER A 167 -11.59 13.92 0.55
CA SER A 167 -12.99 13.66 0.88
C SER A 167 -13.22 13.62 2.39
N GLY A 168 -14.47 13.66 2.82
CA GLY A 168 -14.85 13.53 4.23
C GLY A 168 -14.88 12.08 4.74
N GLU A 169 -14.68 11.09 3.86
CA GLU A 169 -14.76 9.67 4.17
C GLU A 169 -13.43 8.97 3.85
N ARG A 170 -13.22 7.77 4.37
CA ARG A 170 -12.03 6.97 4.04
C ARG A 170 -12.03 6.57 2.56
N CYS A 171 -10.86 6.41 1.99
CA CYS A 171 -10.68 5.74 0.71
C CYS A 171 -9.90 4.43 0.90
N ILE A 172 -10.24 3.39 0.12
CA ILE A 172 -9.56 2.09 0.14
C ILE A 172 -9.01 1.81 -1.26
N VAL A 173 -7.71 1.54 -1.33
CA VAL A 173 -7.01 1.24 -2.57
C VAL A 173 -6.30 -0.10 -2.45
N ALA A 174 -6.45 -0.97 -3.46
CA ALA A 174 -5.63 -2.15 -3.61
C ALA A 174 -4.42 -1.83 -4.48
N PHE A 175 -3.27 -2.36 -4.09
CA PHE A 175 -2.00 -2.25 -4.82
C PHE A 175 -1.46 -3.64 -5.12
N SER A 176 -1.07 -3.88 -6.37
CA SER A 176 -0.22 -4.98 -6.80
C SER A 176 1.06 -4.39 -7.32
N SER A 177 2.12 -4.44 -6.51
CA SER A 177 3.43 -3.86 -6.83
C SER A 177 4.38 -4.95 -7.28
N HIS A 178 5.06 -4.73 -8.40
CA HIS A 178 6.00 -5.66 -9.02
C HIS A 178 7.38 -5.00 -9.08
N ASP A 179 8.43 -5.77 -8.78
CA ASP A 179 9.80 -5.31 -8.97
C ASP A 179 10.03 -4.90 -10.43
N ALA A 180 10.70 -3.78 -10.63
CA ALA A 180 10.90 -3.20 -11.94
C ALA A 180 12.30 -2.59 -12.10
N THR A 181 12.66 -2.28 -13.33
CA THR A 181 13.91 -1.57 -13.70
C THR A 181 13.56 -0.29 -14.43
N TYR A 182 14.43 0.72 -14.31
CA TYR A 182 14.36 1.94 -15.12
C TYR A 182 15.00 1.70 -16.48
#